data_e4ae76512fd725ab333c4fd79f472807
#
_entry.id   e4ae76512fd725ab333c4fd79f472807
#
_cell.length_a   1.000
_cell.length_b   1.000
_cell.length_c   1.000
_cell.angle_alpha   90.00
_cell.angle_beta   90.00
_cell.angle_gamma   90.00
#
_symmetry.space_group_name_H-M   'P 1'
#
loop_
_entity.id
_entity.type
_entity.pdbx_description
1 polymer ?
#
loop_
_entity_poly.entity_id
_entity_poly.type
_entity_poly.pdbx_seq_one_letter_code
_entity_poly.pdbx_strand_id
1 'polypeptide(L)'
;LTVTLGFAVILIYLVLAAQFGSFRDPLIVLLGSVPLAIAGALVFSFLDLTTINIYSQVGLITLVGLIAKNGILIVQFANTLQQRGHSKMDALREAAQTRLRPVLMTSAATVFGHFPLVLVTGPGAEARNSIGIVLVAGMTVGTLFTLFVVPVYYSLIAAQHQPSPAQEEAEPAPQTLAPALAAPGMA
;
A
#
# COMPACT_ATOMS: atom_id res chain seq x y z
N LEU A 1 22.19 -10.38 11.19
CA LEU A 1 21.53 -9.22 10.57
C LEU A 1 20.62 -9.65 9.42
N THR A 2 21.06 -10.46 8.47
CA THR A 2 20.22 -11.01 7.40
C THR A 2 19.04 -11.83 7.96
N VAL A 3 19.29 -12.62 9.00
CA VAL A 3 18.26 -13.36 9.74
C VAL A 3 17.24 -12.40 10.38
N THR A 4 17.71 -11.32 10.96
CA THR A 4 16.84 -10.30 11.59
C THR A 4 15.96 -9.61 10.55
N LEU A 5 16.49 -9.28 9.37
CA LEU A 5 15.72 -8.71 8.26
C LEU A 5 14.66 -9.70 7.77
N GLY A 6 15.03 -10.98 7.59
CA GLY A 6 14.09 -12.04 7.21
C GLY A 6 12.97 -12.20 8.24
N PHE A 7 13.32 -12.23 9.52
CA PHE A 7 12.35 -12.33 10.61
C PHE A 7 11.41 -11.12 10.67
N ALA A 8 11.94 -9.91 10.46
CA ALA A 8 11.14 -8.68 10.38
C ALA A 8 10.12 -8.74 9.23
N VAL A 9 10.52 -9.20 8.04
CA VAL A 9 9.62 -9.35 6.89
C VAL A 9 8.52 -10.37 7.19
N ILE A 10 8.86 -11.51 7.84
CA ILE A 10 7.89 -12.52 8.25
C ILE A 10 6.89 -11.93 9.26
N LEU A 11 7.35 -11.18 10.26
CA LEU A 11 6.47 -10.52 11.23
C LEU A 11 5.55 -9.52 10.55
N ILE A 12 6.07 -8.69 9.65
CA ILE A 12 5.26 -7.75 8.87
C ILE A 12 4.20 -8.52 8.08
N TYR A 13 4.56 -9.61 7.41
CA TYR A 13 3.62 -10.45 6.68
C TYR A 13 2.51 -11.01 7.59
N LEU A 14 2.85 -11.54 8.76
CA LEU A 14 1.87 -12.08 9.71
C LEU A 14 0.91 -11.02 10.23
N VAL A 15 1.42 -9.85 10.58
CA VAL A 15 0.61 -8.71 11.02
C VAL A 15 -0.34 -8.27 9.90
N LEU A 16 0.14 -8.20 8.67
CA LEU A 16 -0.68 -7.87 7.51
C LEU A 16 -1.74 -8.93 7.23
N ALA A 17 -1.39 -10.22 7.33
CA ALA A 17 -2.33 -11.32 7.17
C ALA A 17 -3.46 -11.26 8.20
N ALA A 18 -3.13 -10.94 9.45
CA ALA A 18 -4.11 -10.74 10.50
C ALA A 18 -5.03 -9.52 10.23
N GLN A 19 -4.48 -8.44 9.70
CA GLN A 19 -5.20 -7.21 9.41
C GLN A 19 -6.16 -7.34 8.22
N PHE A 20 -5.74 -8.05 7.18
CA PHE A 20 -6.56 -8.27 5.98
C PHE A 20 -7.55 -9.45 6.12
N GLY A 21 -7.32 -10.36 7.08
CA GLY A 21 -8.06 -11.61 7.17
C GLY A 21 -7.84 -12.53 5.95
N SER A 22 -6.77 -12.32 5.19
CA SER A 22 -6.42 -13.04 3.97
C SER A 22 -4.90 -13.22 3.90
N PHE A 23 -4.44 -14.34 3.33
CA PHE A 23 -3.02 -14.58 3.09
C PHE A 23 -2.54 -14.07 1.72
N ARG A 24 -3.46 -13.79 0.80
CA ARG A 24 -3.13 -13.34 -0.56
C ARG A 24 -2.83 -11.84 -0.62
N ASP A 25 -3.62 -11.03 0.07
CA ASP A 25 -3.50 -9.58 0.01
C ASP A 25 -2.17 -9.06 0.58
N PRO A 26 -1.68 -9.55 1.75
CA PRO A 26 -0.34 -9.21 2.23
C PRO A 26 0.77 -9.61 1.27
N LEU A 27 0.62 -10.76 0.61
CA LEU A 27 1.60 -11.23 -0.37
C LEU A 27 1.70 -10.28 -1.56
N ILE A 28 0.56 -9.76 -2.05
CA ILE A 28 0.51 -8.77 -3.13
C ILE A 28 1.27 -7.51 -2.73
N VAL A 29 1.01 -7.00 -1.53
CA VAL A 29 1.66 -5.78 -1.01
C VAL A 29 3.16 -5.98 -0.87
N LEU A 30 3.59 -7.08 -0.24
CA LEU A 30 5.02 -7.33 0.00
C LEU A 30 5.78 -7.62 -1.29
N LEU A 31 5.26 -8.49 -2.15
CA LEU A 31 5.91 -8.79 -3.44
C LEU A 31 5.91 -7.60 -4.39
N GLY A 32 4.86 -6.78 -4.36
CA GLY A 32 4.74 -5.61 -5.22
C GLY A 32 5.58 -4.42 -4.79
N SER A 33 5.92 -4.29 -3.51
CA SER A 33 6.54 -3.08 -2.98
C SER A 33 7.95 -3.30 -2.43
N VAL A 34 8.16 -4.37 -1.67
CA VAL A 34 9.38 -4.55 -0.87
C VAL A 34 10.62 -4.79 -1.73
N PRO A 35 10.62 -5.68 -2.75
CA PRO A 35 11.83 -5.91 -3.56
C PRO A 35 12.30 -4.65 -4.27
N LEU A 36 11.35 -3.86 -4.79
CA LEU A 36 11.65 -2.63 -5.51
C LEU A 36 12.15 -1.51 -4.59
N ALA A 37 11.61 -1.44 -3.38
CA ALA A 37 12.06 -0.51 -2.36
C ALA A 37 13.48 -0.82 -1.88
N ILE A 38 13.76 -2.10 -1.64
CA ILE A 38 15.10 -2.56 -1.28
C ILE A 38 16.07 -2.30 -2.44
N ALA A 39 15.69 -2.60 -3.67
CA ALA A 39 16.50 -2.29 -4.84
C ALA A 39 16.79 -0.79 -4.95
N GLY A 40 15.79 0.07 -4.76
CA GLY A 40 15.96 1.52 -4.75
C GLY A 40 16.91 2.02 -3.66
N ALA A 41 16.85 1.44 -2.46
CA ALA A 41 17.77 1.76 -1.38
C ALA A 41 19.21 1.27 -1.66
N LEU A 42 19.35 0.08 -2.24
CA LEU A 42 20.65 -0.51 -2.54
C LEU A 42 21.37 0.16 -3.74
N VAL A 43 20.65 0.77 -4.66
CA VAL A 43 21.26 1.55 -5.76
C VAL A 43 22.19 2.63 -5.20
N PHE A 44 21.80 3.31 -4.15
CA PHE A 44 22.64 4.35 -3.53
C PHE A 44 23.82 3.79 -2.74
N SER A 45 23.71 2.56 -2.23
CA SER A 45 24.85 1.84 -1.66
C SER A 45 25.82 1.38 -2.76
N PHE A 46 25.32 1.01 -3.94
CA PHE A 46 26.12 0.64 -5.09
C PHE A 46 26.86 1.84 -5.70
N LEU A 47 26.32 3.05 -5.56
CA LEU A 47 26.94 4.30 -5.99
C LEU A 47 27.96 4.85 -4.96
N ASP A 48 28.37 4.06 -3.98
CA ASP A 48 29.30 4.45 -2.91
C ASP A 48 28.85 5.67 -2.07
N LEU A 49 27.58 6.00 -2.10
CA LEU A 49 26.99 7.07 -1.29
C LEU A 49 26.72 6.65 0.15
N THR A 50 26.65 5.36 0.42
CA THR A 50 26.50 4.78 1.76
C THR A 50 27.09 3.38 1.80
N THR A 51 27.56 2.97 2.98
CA THR A 51 28.07 1.61 3.22
C THR A 51 27.00 0.71 3.81
N ILE A 52 27.06 -0.59 3.50
CA ILE A 52 26.18 -1.58 4.11
C ILE A 52 26.66 -1.86 5.54
N ASN A 53 26.04 -1.20 6.50
CA ASN A 53 26.35 -1.32 7.91
C ASN A 53 25.07 -1.65 8.72
N ILE A 54 25.17 -1.78 10.04
CA ILE A 54 24.02 -2.04 10.92
C ILE A 54 22.93 -0.96 10.75
N TYR A 55 23.32 0.28 10.59
CA TYR A 55 22.39 1.40 10.44
C TYR A 55 21.62 1.37 9.12
N SER A 56 22.29 1.02 8.02
CA SER A 56 21.63 0.81 6.73
C SER A 56 20.58 -0.29 6.81
N GLN A 57 20.85 -1.36 7.55
CA GLN A 57 19.91 -2.48 7.72
C GLN A 57 18.71 -2.10 8.59
N VAL A 58 18.91 -1.32 9.65
CA VAL A 58 17.81 -0.73 10.44
C VAL A 58 16.96 0.17 9.52
N GLY A 59 17.60 0.97 8.67
CA GLY A 59 16.94 1.77 7.65
C GLY A 59 16.10 0.91 6.69
N LEU A 60 16.63 -0.22 6.21
CA LEU A 60 15.90 -1.14 5.35
C LEU A 60 14.66 -1.76 6.01
N ILE A 61 14.78 -2.20 7.26
CA ILE A 61 13.64 -2.75 8.02
C ILE A 61 12.55 -1.69 8.18
N THR A 62 12.93 -0.48 8.53
CA THR A 62 12.02 0.67 8.66
C THR A 62 11.36 1.00 7.33
N LEU A 63 12.14 0.99 6.23
CA LEU A 63 11.66 1.23 4.88
C LEU A 63 10.59 0.23 4.44
N VAL A 64 10.81 -1.07 4.70
CA VAL A 64 9.83 -2.13 4.40
C VAL A 64 8.50 -1.85 5.10
N GLY A 65 8.52 -1.47 6.38
CA GLY A 65 7.31 -1.13 7.12
C GLY A 65 6.59 0.11 6.57
N LEU A 66 7.33 1.15 6.20
CA LEU A 66 6.76 2.39 5.66
C LEU A 66 6.11 2.17 4.28
N ILE A 67 6.76 1.39 3.42
CA ILE A 67 6.25 1.13 2.06
C ILE A 67 5.10 0.15 2.08
N ALA A 68 5.15 -0.88 2.92
CA ALA A 68 4.04 -1.80 3.11
C ALA A 68 2.75 -1.04 3.47
N LYS A 69 2.84 -0.01 4.32
CA LYS A 69 1.71 0.86 4.66
C LYS A 69 1.06 1.51 3.42
N ASN A 70 1.85 1.98 2.47
CA ASN A 70 1.32 2.60 1.25
C ASN A 70 0.57 1.59 0.37
N GLY A 71 1.12 0.38 0.22
CA GLY A 71 0.46 -0.72 -0.50
C GLY A 71 -0.84 -1.16 0.17
N ILE A 72 -0.85 -1.25 1.51
CA ILE A 72 -2.03 -1.60 2.30
C ILE A 72 -3.20 -0.66 1.99
N LEU A 73 -2.96 0.65 1.98
CA LEU A 73 -4.01 1.65 1.77
C LEU A 73 -4.73 1.47 0.42
N ILE A 74 -4.02 1.07 -0.62
CA ILE A 74 -4.58 0.83 -1.96
C ILE A 74 -5.38 -0.48 -1.96
N VAL A 75 -4.76 -1.57 -1.50
CA VAL A 75 -5.38 -2.90 -1.52
C VAL A 75 -6.61 -2.97 -0.63
N GLN A 76 -6.55 -2.42 0.59
CA GLN A 76 -7.67 -2.40 1.52
C GLN A 76 -8.86 -1.62 0.98
N PHE A 77 -8.60 -0.48 0.35
CA PHE A 77 -9.66 0.32 -0.25
C PHE A 77 -10.27 -0.37 -1.48
N ALA A 78 -9.46 -1.02 -2.31
CA ALA A 78 -9.95 -1.83 -3.43
C ALA A 78 -10.83 -2.99 -2.96
N ASN A 79 -10.43 -3.69 -1.89
CA ASN A 79 -11.24 -4.75 -1.30
C ASN A 79 -12.58 -4.22 -0.76
N THR A 80 -12.57 -3.05 -0.11
CA THR A 80 -13.79 -2.39 0.38
C THR A 80 -14.75 -2.03 -0.77
N LEU A 81 -14.22 -1.54 -1.89
CA LEU A 81 -15.03 -1.22 -3.06
C LEU A 81 -15.61 -2.48 -3.72
N GLN A 82 -14.86 -3.59 -3.77
CA GLN A 82 -15.40 -4.86 -4.26
C GLN A 82 -16.55 -5.37 -3.39
N GLN A 83 -16.44 -5.25 -2.05
CA GLN A 83 -17.52 -5.59 -1.12
C GLN A 83 -18.78 -4.75 -1.32
N ARG A 84 -18.65 -3.54 -1.90
CA ARG A 84 -19.76 -2.66 -2.28
C ARG A 84 -20.33 -2.95 -3.67
N GLY A 85 -19.96 -4.04 -4.30
CA GLY A 85 -20.51 -4.47 -5.59
C GLY A 85 -19.76 -3.96 -6.83
N HIS A 86 -18.63 -3.26 -6.67
CA HIS A 86 -17.82 -2.83 -7.82
C HIS A 86 -17.08 -4.03 -8.43
N SER A 87 -16.90 -4.01 -9.74
CA SER A 87 -16.05 -5.00 -10.41
C SER A 87 -14.61 -4.88 -9.91
N LYS A 88 -13.83 -5.98 -9.94
CA LYS A 88 -12.43 -5.99 -9.49
C LYS A 88 -11.59 -4.88 -10.15
N MET A 89 -11.77 -4.67 -11.45
CA MET A 89 -10.99 -3.67 -12.20
C MET A 89 -11.44 -2.24 -11.90
N ASP A 90 -12.73 -2.01 -11.75
CA ASP A 90 -13.28 -0.69 -11.42
C ASP A 90 -12.92 -0.31 -9.98
N ALA A 91 -13.05 -1.26 -9.05
CA ALA A 91 -12.62 -1.08 -7.65
C ALA A 91 -11.13 -0.73 -7.55
N LEU A 92 -10.28 -1.42 -8.33
CA LEU A 92 -8.84 -1.15 -8.35
C LEU A 92 -8.52 0.23 -8.93
N ARG A 93 -9.18 0.60 -10.04
CA ARG A 93 -8.99 1.90 -10.69
C ARG A 93 -9.40 3.05 -9.78
N GLU A 94 -10.55 2.93 -9.15
CA GLU A 94 -11.06 3.92 -8.21
C GLU A 94 -10.19 4.00 -6.95
N ALA A 95 -9.73 2.86 -6.42
CA ALA A 95 -8.82 2.81 -5.29
C ALA A 95 -7.49 3.51 -5.60
N ALA A 96 -6.90 3.22 -6.75
CA ALA A 96 -5.66 3.85 -7.16
C ALA A 96 -5.81 5.37 -7.31
N GLN A 97 -6.86 5.84 -7.96
CA GLN A 97 -7.12 7.27 -8.15
C GLN A 97 -7.38 8.00 -6.83
N THR A 98 -8.22 7.44 -5.98
CA THR A 98 -8.60 8.05 -4.69
C THR A 98 -7.44 8.08 -3.71
N ARG A 99 -6.62 7.02 -3.68
CA ARG A 99 -5.52 6.88 -2.72
C ARG A 99 -4.19 7.47 -3.22
N LEU A 100 -4.08 7.84 -4.49
CA LEU A 100 -2.88 8.45 -5.05
C LEU A 100 -2.43 9.68 -4.26
N ARG A 101 -3.34 10.62 -4.05
CA ARG A 101 -3.03 11.88 -3.35
C ARG A 101 -2.58 11.66 -1.91
N PRO A 102 -3.31 10.95 -1.03
CA PRO A 102 -2.87 10.65 0.34
C PRO A 102 -1.52 9.93 0.40
N VAL A 103 -1.30 8.94 -0.48
CA VAL A 103 -0.04 8.19 -0.53
C VAL A 103 1.12 9.09 -0.91
N LEU A 104 0.96 9.94 -1.93
CA LEU A 104 2.00 10.89 -2.34
C LEU A 104 2.29 11.92 -1.24
N MET A 105 1.26 12.44 -0.56
CA MET A 105 1.43 13.40 0.53
C MET A 105 2.22 12.78 1.71
N THR A 106 1.85 11.56 2.13
CA THR A 106 2.54 10.89 3.24
C THR A 106 3.96 10.49 2.87
N SER A 107 4.19 10.04 1.63
CA SER A 107 5.53 9.71 1.14
C SER A 107 6.42 10.94 1.03
N ALA A 108 5.90 12.04 0.49
CA ALA A 108 6.62 13.31 0.45
C ALA A 108 6.97 13.82 1.85
N ALA A 109 6.00 13.81 2.77
CA ALA A 109 6.25 14.19 4.16
C ALA A 109 7.32 13.32 4.83
N THR A 110 7.33 12.03 4.56
CA THR A 110 8.33 11.09 5.08
C THR A 110 9.72 11.38 4.47
N VAL A 111 9.80 11.59 3.17
CA VAL A 111 11.06 11.93 2.48
C VAL A 111 11.64 13.23 3.01
N PHE A 112 10.83 14.29 3.07
CA PHE A 112 11.28 15.58 3.60
C PHE A 112 11.60 15.53 5.09
N GLY A 113 10.86 14.72 5.88
CA GLY A 113 11.14 14.53 7.31
C GLY A 113 12.46 13.82 7.58
N HIS A 114 12.89 12.91 6.72
CA HIS A 114 14.17 12.20 6.84
C HIS A 114 15.31 12.89 6.09
N PHE A 115 15.03 13.85 5.22
CA PHE A 115 16.05 14.55 4.44
C PHE A 115 17.13 15.23 5.32
N PRO A 116 16.82 15.85 6.48
CA PRO A 116 17.84 16.39 7.36
C PRO A 116 18.87 15.36 7.83
N LEU A 117 18.49 14.07 7.95
CA LEU A 117 19.43 13.02 8.34
C LEU A 117 20.53 12.79 7.31
N VAL A 118 20.25 13.06 6.04
CA VAL A 118 21.23 12.94 4.95
C VAL A 118 22.28 14.04 5.01
N LEU A 119 21.93 15.20 5.58
CA LEU A 119 22.79 16.39 5.63
C LEU A 119 23.55 16.56 6.96
N VAL A 120 23.38 15.63 7.90
CA VAL A 120 24.01 15.72 9.22
C VAL A 120 25.53 15.60 9.09
N THR A 121 26.25 16.47 9.79
CA THR A 121 27.72 16.48 9.92
C THR A 121 28.12 16.40 11.39
N GLY A 122 29.34 15.91 11.66
CA GLY A 122 29.87 15.82 13.03
C GLY A 122 29.84 14.40 13.62
N PRO A 123 30.06 14.25 14.93
CA PRO A 123 30.12 12.94 15.58
C PRO A 123 28.83 12.12 15.40
N GLY A 124 28.97 10.88 14.89
CA GLY A 124 27.83 10.00 14.60
C GLY A 124 27.04 10.35 13.35
N ALA A 125 27.55 11.25 12.49
CA ALA A 125 26.91 11.61 11.24
C ALA A 125 26.79 10.41 10.28
N GLU A 126 27.80 9.56 10.22
CA GLU A 126 27.83 8.39 9.35
C GLU A 126 26.63 7.45 9.56
N ALA A 127 26.30 7.18 10.83
CA ALA A 127 25.15 6.35 11.17
C ALA A 127 23.83 6.97 10.71
N ARG A 128 23.65 8.26 10.94
CA ARG A 128 22.45 9.00 10.58
C ARG A 128 22.31 9.16 9.08
N ASN A 129 23.41 9.46 8.40
CA ASN A 129 23.44 9.56 6.94
C ASN A 129 23.09 8.22 6.28
N SER A 130 23.63 7.11 6.78
CA SER A 130 23.31 5.76 6.27
C SER A 130 21.82 5.45 6.36
N ILE A 131 21.19 5.73 7.50
CA ILE A 131 19.73 5.57 7.67
C ILE A 131 18.98 6.54 6.77
N GLY A 132 19.38 7.81 6.76
CA GLY A 132 18.73 8.87 5.99
C GLY A 132 18.71 8.56 4.49
N ILE A 133 19.84 8.19 3.93
CA ILE A 133 19.98 7.85 2.50
C ILE A 133 19.07 6.67 2.15
N VAL A 134 19.12 5.58 2.92
CA VAL A 134 18.28 4.39 2.70
C VAL A 134 16.79 4.75 2.72
N LEU A 135 16.35 5.55 3.71
CA LEU A 135 14.95 5.93 3.84
C LEU A 135 14.50 6.89 2.74
N VAL A 136 15.26 7.95 2.47
CA VAL A 136 14.91 8.94 1.44
C VAL A 136 14.89 8.32 0.05
N ALA A 137 15.96 7.61 -0.30
CA ALA A 137 16.08 6.96 -1.60
C ALA A 137 15.09 5.83 -1.78
N GLY A 138 15.05 4.91 -0.82
CA GLY A 138 14.15 3.76 -0.86
C GLY A 138 12.69 4.16 -0.84
N MET A 139 12.31 5.19 -0.06
CA MET A 139 10.93 5.68 -0.02
C MET A 139 10.53 6.36 -1.33
N THR A 140 11.41 7.16 -1.93
CA THR A 140 11.13 7.83 -3.20
C THR A 140 10.92 6.81 -4.32
N VAL A 141 11.88 5.92 -4.51
CA VAL A 141 11.82 4.87 -5.55
C VAL A 141 10.69 3.89 -5.23
N GLY A 142 10.61 3.40 -3.99
CA GLY A 142 9.60 2.45 -3.56
C GLY A 142 8.17 2.97 -3.70
N THR A 143 7.90 4.22 -3.36
CA THR A 143 6.56 4.81 -3.54
C THR A 143 6.19 4.90 -5.01
N LEU A 144 7.12 5.35 -5.86
CA LEU A 144 6.88 5.45 -7.30
C LEU A 144 6.51 4.08 -7.88
N PHE A 145 7.28 3.05 -7.57
CA PHE A 145 7.01 1.70 -8.05
C PHE A 145 5.76 1.08 -7.41
N THR A 146 5.52 1.30 -6.12
CA THR A 146 4.33 0.78 -5.43
C THR A 146 3.04 1.25 -6.11
N LEU A 147 2.98 2.50 -6.55
CA LEU A 147 1.82 3.06 -7.24
C LEU A 147 1.50 2.34 -8.56
N PHE A 148 2.50 1.82 -9.25
CA PHE A 148 2.32 1.10 -10.51
C PHE A 148 2.25 -0.42 -10.32
N VAL A 149 3.11 -0.96 -9.49
CA VAL A 149 3.31 -2.41 -9.36
C VAL A 149 2.24 -3.06 -8.51
N VAL A 150 1.82 -2.44 -7.40
CA VAL A 150 0.75 -3.00 -6.55
C VAL A 150 -0.57 -3.18 -7.28
N PRO A 151 -1.08 -2.22 -8.08
CA PRO A 151 -2.27 -2.43 -8.89
C PRO A 151 -2.15 -3.59 -9.88
N VAL A 152 -0.98 -3.76 -10.51
CA VAL A 152 -0.73 -4.87 -11.44
C VAL A 152 -0.77 -6.21 -10.71
N TYR A 153 -0.06 -6.35 -9.61
CA TYR A 153 -0.11 -7.58 -8.80
C TYR A 153 -1.50 -7.86 -8.26
N TYR A 154 -2.22 -6.84 -7.85
CA TYR A 154 -3.60 -6.98 -7.40
C TYR A 154 -4.50 -7.50 -8.52
N SER A 155 -4.38 -6.99 -9.73
CA SER A 155 -5.17 -7.46 -10.86
C SER A 155 -4.92 -8.93 -11.19
N LEU A 156 -3.68 -9.41 -11.00
CA LEU A 156 -3.27 -10.78 -11.32
C LEU A 156 -3.60 -11.78 -10.21
N ILE A 157 -3.35 -11.43 -8.95
CA ILE A 157 -3.31 -12.39 -7.83
C ILE A 157 -4.52 -12.26 -6.91
N ALA A 158 -5.10 -11.07 -6.75
CA ALA A 158 -6.19 -10.87 -5.80
C ALA A 158 -7.43 -11.70 -6.14
N ALA A 159 -8.03 -12.29 -5.13
CA ALA A 159 -9.30 -12.98 -5.25
C ALA A 159 -10.43 -11.99 -5.53
N GLN A 160 -11.47 -12.42 -6.25
CA GLN A 160 -12.71 -11.65 -6.33
C GLN A 160 -13.43 -11.78 -4.99
N HIS A 161 -13.67 -10.63 -4.36
CA HIS A 161 -14.51 -10.57 -3.17
C HIS A 161 -15.96 -10.42 -3.65
N GLN A 162 -16.83 -11.34 -3.22
CA GLN A 162 -18.26 -11.23 -3.48
C GLN A 162 -18.87 -10.16 -2.58
N PRO A 163 -19.94 -9.46 -3.01
CA PRO A 163 -20.69 -8.55 -2.16
C PRO A 163 -21.13 -9.25 -0.88
N SER A 164 -21.02 -8.56 0.24
CA SER A 164 -21.48 -9.12 1.52
C SER A 164 -23.00 -9.25 1.50
N PRO A 165 -23.57 -10.41 1.91
CA PRO A 165 -25.03 -10.61 1.95
C PRO A 165 -25.80 -9.54 2.74
N ALA A 166 -25.17 -8.94 3.74
CA ALA A 166 -25.74 -7.85 4.53
C ALA A 166 -25.97 -6.54 3.75
N GLN A 167 -25.41 -6.39 2.56
CA GLN A 167 -25.61 -5.20 1.72
C GLN A 167 -26.63 -5.44 0.61
N GLU A 168 -26.87 -6.69 0.25
CA GLU A 168 -27.92 -7.08 -0.69
C GLU A 168 -29.33 -6.88 -0.07
N GLU A 169 -29.43 -6.98 1.27
CA GLU A 169 -30.66 -6.67 2.01
C GLU A 169 -30.89 -5.16 2.21
N ALA A 170 -29.87 -4.31 2.03
CA ALA A 170 -29.96 -2.86 2.22
C ALA A 170 -30.27 -2.09 0.92
N GLU A 171 -30.27 -2.77 -0.24
CA GLU A 171 -30.73 -2.16 -1.48
C GLU A 171 -32.27 -2.20 -1.45
N PRO A 172 -32.97 -1.05 -1.38
CA PRO A 172 -34.42 -1.05 -1.42
C PRO A 172 -34.83 -1.66 -2.75
N ALA A 173 -35.65 -2.72 -2.67
CA ALA A 173 -36.22 -3.37 -3.86
C ALA A 173 -36.69 -2.31 -4.83
N PRO A 174 -36.43 -2.46 -6.14
CA PRO A 174 -36.86 -1.49 -7.12
C PRO A 174 -38.35 -1.25 -6.89
N GLN A 175 -38.67 -0.02 -6.51
CA GLN A 175 -40.07 0.39 -6.36
C GLN A 175 -40.69 0.16 -7.72
N THR A 176 -41.33 -0.98 -7.88
CA THR A 176 -42.28 -1.21 -8.94
C THR A 176 -43.30 -0.11 -8.80
N LEU A 177 -43.17 0.90 -9.65
CA LEU A 177 -44.22 1.88 -9.90
C LEU A 177 -45.49 1.08 -10.18
N ALA A 178 -46.26 0.86 -9.16
CA ALA A 178 -47.63 0.38 -9.31
C ALA A 178 -48.33 1.38 -10.23
N PRO A 179 -48.93 0.94 -11.33
CA PRO A 179 -49.66 1.83 -12.18
C PRO A 179 -50.88 2.34 -11.41
N ALA A 180 -50.75 3.57 -10.91
CA ALA A 180 -51.89 4.34 -10.45
C ALA A 180 -52.72 4.70 -11.66
N LEU A 181 -53.62 3.82 -12.05
CA LEU A 181 -54.67 4.17 -13.00
C LEU A 181 -55.78 3.16 -12.90
N ALA A 182 -56.77 3.46 -12.12
CA ALA A 182 -58.20 3.19 -12.42
C ALA A 182 -59.04 4.10 -11.52
N ALA A 183 -59.23 5.32 -11.96
CA ALA A 183 -60.40 6.05 -11.54
C ALA A 183 -61.56 5.62 -12.48
N PRO A 184 -62.60 4.99 -12.00
CA PRO A 184 -63.80 4.84 -12.78
C PRO A 184 -64.56 6.17 -12.79
N GLY A 185 -64.84 6.68 -13.98
CA GLY A 185 -65.70 7.81 -14.22
C GLY A 185 -67.07 7.54 -13.63
N MET A 186 -67.60 8.52 -13.00
CA MET A 186 -69.00 8.58 -12.62
C MET A 186 -69.82 9.31 -13.66
N ALA A 187 -70.86 8.65 -14.04
CA ALA A 187 -72.01 9.25 -14.72
C ALA A 187 -72.78 10.16 -13.76
#